data_2270df393af29685b9d833921d235607
#
_entry.id   2270df393af29685b9d833921d235607
#
_cell.length_a   1.000
_cell.length_b   1.000
_cell.length_c   1.000
_cell.angle_alpha   90.00
_cell.angle_beta   90.00
_cell.angle_gamma   90.00
#
_symmetry.space_group_name_H-M   'P 1'
#
loop_
_entity.id
_entity.type
_entity.pdbx_description
1 polymer ?
#
loop_
_entity_poly.entity_id
_entity_poly.type
_entity_poly.pdbx_seq_one_letter_code
_entity_poly.pdbx_strand_id
1 'polypeptide(L)'
;MSTCAVCDQPTKNKCSNCNQSFYCCAGHQKQHWKTHKVNCRPFKVEYSDQLGRYLVATRSIKPFEIILKEAPLICTPSQVTNPVCLGCLNGIEPSDYVECDKCGWPLCGVECKGKADHQAECQFTIERGSKVSVKEFTNPHPLYQCMGTVRCLLLAKSDPEKWQMFLKLESLEKQRRGSMQWKADLESIGKFIPRFFKTTEFNEDLIMKTIGILQINGHEVPVTDPPHVAVFSNASFLEHSCIPNLAKSFSREGNLILWAPKAIKKNTHLSICYSDAVWGTAERQQHLMHTKLFKCVCERCLDITECGTNYDAFKCTTTNCDGVILPSSLKEWNSAWRCSTCGAQADISFIKSILEKAGKDLQAMDKTVENCMKYIQHYEKWLTRRHYFICQAKIHLVQLIGTDPKELMVVPEDQLNKKLEYVKDLLELYENLAPCEVRMLGTFCFELHSAIAEHTRRVALQTTLSPKNMLEESLLYVEKCIDYLQRECDLFVEGHILKQAKINRDALRMVLVM
;
A
#
# COMPACT_ATOMS: atom_id res chain seq x y z
N MET A 1 14.70 -27.00 -7.23
CA MET A 1 16.13 -26.63 -7.09
C MET A 1 16.43 -25.62 -8.16
N SER A 2 17.20 -24.56 -7.84
CA SER A 2 17.60 -23.57 -8.84
C SER A 2 18.70 -24.14 -9.72
N THR A 3 18.71 -23.78 -11.00
CA THR A 3 19.68 -24.30 -12.00
C THR A 3 20.55 -23.15 -12.53
N CYS A 4 21.75 -23.50 -12.98
CA CYS A 4 22.70 -22.57 -13.59
C CYS A 4 22.15 -22.05 -14.93
N ALA A 5 22.11 -20.70 -15.09
CA ALA A 5 21.61 -20.04 -16.31
C ALA A 5 22.42 -20.33 -17.61
N VAL A 6 23.50 -21.15 -17.52
CA VAL A 6 24.35 -21.48 -18.68
C VAL A 6 24.34 -22.98 -18.98
N CYS A 7 24.29 -23.83 -17.96
CA CYS A 7 24.46 -25.28 -18.14
C CYS A 7 23.41 -26.13 -17.43
N ASP A 8 22.36 -25.51 -16.88
CA ASP A 8 21.23 -26.13 -16.18
C ASP A 8 21.59 -27.04 -14.99
N GLN A 9 22.87 -27.10 -14.61
CA GLN A 9 23.28 -27.84 -13.41
C GLN A 9 22.69 -27.25 -12.15
N PRO A 10 22.21 -28.08 -11.20
CA PRO A 10 21.71 -27.61 -9.92
C PRO A 10 22.75 -26.76 -9.17
N THR A 11 22.34 -25.61 -8.64
CA THR A 11 23.26 -24.74 -7.90
C THR A 11 22.50 -23.87 -6.89
N LYS A 12 23.20 -23.54 -5.79
CA LYS A 12 22.72 -22.55 -4.79
C LYS A 12 23.40 -21.19 -4.97
N ASN A 13 24.45 -21.10 -5.79
CA ASN A 13 25.18 -19.86 -6.00
C ASN A 13 24.37 -18.94 -6.91
N LYS A 14 24.18 -17.73 -6.48
CA LYS A 14 23.40 -16.71 -7.19
C LYS A 14 24.24 -15.47 -7.49
N CYS A 15 23.81 -14.70 -8.47
CA CYS A 15 24.42 -13.40 -8.75
C CYS A 15 24.36 -12.53 -7.50
N SER A 16 25.51 -12.09 -6.98
CA SER A 16 25.62 -11.26 -5.79
C SER A 16 24.93 -9.89 -5.93
N ASN A 17 24.71 -9.44 -7.18
CA ASN A 17 24.09 -8.16 -7.45
C ASN A 17 22.54 -8.22 -7.45
N CYS A 18 21.93 -9.18 -8.19
CA CYS A 18 20.46 -9.26 -8.31
C CYS A 18 19.83 -10.38 -7.49
N ASN A 19 20.59 -11.38 -7.03
CA ASN A 19 20.13 -12.58 -6.34
C ASN A 19 19.06 -13.42 -7.10
N GLN A 20 18.84 -13.15 -8.40
CA GLN A 20 17.80 -13.79 -9.21
C GLN A 20 18.34 -14.79 -10.23
N SER A 21 19.57 -14.62 -10.71
CA SER A 21 20.21 -15.54 -11.64
C SER A 21 21.20 -16.43 -10.91
N PHE A 22 21.19 -17.73 -11.22
CA PHE A 22 22.00 -18.74 -10.56
C PHE A 22 23.12 -19.22 -11.47
N TYR A 23 24.30 -19.50 -10.90
CA TYR A 23 25.50 -19.94 -11.64
C TYR A 23 26.25 -20.98 -10.85
N CYS A 24 26.57 -22.11 -11.47
CA CYS A 24 27.35 -23.16 -10.82
C CYS A 24 28.82 -22.75 -10.56
N CYS A 25 29.34 -21.77 -11.31
CA CYS A 25 30.69 -21.23 -11.14
C CYS A 25 30.81 -19.78 -11.66
N ALA A 26 31.87 -19.09 -11.25
CA ALA A 26 32.17 -17.71 -11.69
C ALA A 26 32.41 -17.61 -13.21
N GLY A 27 32.91 -18.69 -13.86
CA GLY A 27 33.09 -18.75 -15.30
C GLY A 27 31.78 -18.63 -16.06
N HIS A 28 30.75 -19.36 -15.65
CA HIS A 28 29.41 -19.26 -16.24
C HIS A 28 28.75 -17.92 -15.96
N GLN A 29 28.96 -17.32 -14.80
CA GLN A 29 28.50 -15.95 -14.53
C GLN A 29 29.16 -14.95 -15.48
N LYS A 30 30.47 -15.03 -15.70
CA LYS A 30 31.18 -14.16 -16.66
C LYS A 30 30.72 -14.38 -18.10
N GLN A 31 30.54 -15.64 -18.51
CA GLN A 31 30.03 -15.99 -19.84
C GLN A 31 28.64 -15.39 -20.08
N HIS A 32 27.73 -15.52 -19.13
CA HIS A 32 26.35 -15.00 -19.23
C HIS A 32 26.25 -13.49 -18.98
N TRP A 33 27.32 -12.84 -18.51
CA TRP A 33 27.27 -11.44 -18.08
C TRP A 33 26.80 -10.47 -19.18
N LYS A 34 27.18 -10.70 -20.43
CA LYS A 34 26.77 -9.85 -21.55
C LYS A 34 25.25 -9.76 -21.67
N THR A 35 24.56 -10.87 -21.45
CA THR A 35 23.10 -10.98 -21.49
C THR A 35 22.48 -10.60 -20.13
N HIS A 36 23.07 -11.13 -19.04
CA HIS A 36 22.54 -10.92 -17.69
C HIS A 36 22.61 -9.47 -17.22
N LYS A 37 23.70 -8.73 -17.53
CA LYS A 37 23.89 -7.35 -17.06
C LYS A 37 22.73 -6.41 -17.41
N VAL A 38 22.03 -6.68 -18.50
CA VAL A 38 20.87 -5.84 -18.95
C VAL A 38 19.69 -5.99 -17.99
N ASN A 39 19.54 -7.19 -17.42
CA ASN A 39 18.44 -7.54 -16.50
C ASN A 39 18.90 -7.62 -15.04
N CYS A 40 20.22 -7.47 -14.82
CA CYS A 40 20.80 -7.52 -13.50
C CYS A 40 20.56 -6.19 -12.78
N ARG A 41 19.75 -6.19 -11.72
CA ARG A 41 19.48 -5.07 -10.85
C ARG A 41 19.38 -3.74 -11.61
N PRO A 42 18.20 -3.33 -12.08
CA PRO A 42 18.01 -2.14 -12.93
C PRO A 42 18.15 -0.82 -12.17
N PHE A 43 18.72 -0.82 -10.96
CA PHE A 43 18.92 0.35 -10.13
C PHE A 43 20.28 0.31 -9.40
N LYS A 44 20.69 1.48 -8.94
CA LYS A 44 21.82 1.68 -8.02
C LYS A 44 21.38 2.50 -6.82
N VAL A 45 22.10 2.39 -5.72
CA VAL A 45 21.93 3.27 -4.55
C VAL A 45 22.81 4.49 -4.76
N GLU A 46 22.25 5.68 -4.61
CA GLU A 46 22.96 6.94 -4.56
C GLU A 46 22.73 7.62 -3.20
N TYR A 47 23.44 8.71 -2.94
CA TYR A 47 23.34 9.49 -1.71
C TYR A 47 23.34 10.98 -2.03
N SER A 48 22.50 11.72 -1.33
CA SER A 48 22.58 13.18 -1.24
C SER A 48 22.30 13.65 0.19
N ASP A 49 22.78 14.82 0.55
CA ASP A 49 22.55 15.37 1.91
C ASP A 49 21.06 15.65 2.17
N GLN A 50 20.29 15.92 1.12
CA GLN A 50 18.87 16.23 1.21
C GLN A 50 18.00 14.97 1.37
N LEU A 51 18.31 13.89 0.63
CA LEU A 51 17.48 12.69 0.54
C LEU A 51 18.06 11.51 1.34
N GLY A 52 19.32 11.60 1.76
CA GLY A 52 20.03 10.44 2.27
C GLY A 52 20.32 9.44 1.13
N ARG A 53 20.14 8.16 1.38
CA ARG A 53 20.28 7.10 0.36
C ARG A 53 18.97 6.96 -0.43
N TYR A 54 19.08 6.83 -1.75
CA TYR A 54 17.95 6.66 -2.64
C TYR A 54 18.29 5.76 -3.83
N LEU A 55 17.27 5.28 -4.54
CA LEU A 55 17.44 4.38 -5.68
C LEU A 55 17.26 5.12 -7.00
N VAL A 56 18.16 4.87 -7.95
CA VAL A 56 18.15 5.46 -9.30
C VAL A 56 18.17 4.37 -10.37
N ALA A 57 17.33 4.48 -11.38
CA ALA A 57 17.30 3.57 -12.53
C ALA A 57 18.60 3.61 -13.33
N THR A 58 19.29 2.50 -13.51
CA THR A 58 20.57 2.40 -14.27
C THR A 58 20.35 2.26 -15.77
N ARG A 59 19.15 1.92 -16.21
CA ARG A 59 18.68 1.81 -17.59
C ARG A 59 17.20 2.18 -17.69
N SER A 60 16.71 2.31 -18.92
CA SER A 60 15.26 2.39 -19.14
C SER A 60 14.58 1.08 -18.71
N ILE A 61 13.44 1.21 -18.05
CA ILE A 61 12.62 0.13 -17.51
C ILE A 61 11.33 0.10 -18.31
N LYS A 62 10.91 -1.10 -18.73
CA LYS A 62 9.68 -1.28 -19.51
C LYS A 62 8.44 -1.28 -18.62
N PRO A 63 7.26 -0.96 -19.16
CA PRO A 63 6.01 -1.18 -18.44
C PRO A 63 5.90 -2.63 -17.97
N PHE A 64 5.36 -2.82 -16.79
CA PHE A 64 5.16 -4.11 -16.11
C PHE A 64 6.44 -4.90 -15.79
N GLU A 65 7.62 -4.28 -15.89
CA GLU A 65 8.88 -4.92 -15.52
C GLU A 65 9.06 -4.98 -14.01
N ILE A 66 9.42 -6.15 -13.48
CA ILE A 66 9.78 -6.33 -12.07
C ILE A 66 11.20 -5.80 -11.85
N ILE A 67 11.33 -4.91 -10.88
CA ILE A 67 12.58 -4.23 -10.54
C ILE A 67 13.28 -4.92 -9.37
N LEU A 68 12.49 -5.35 -8.39
CA LEU A 68 12.99 -5.99 -7.17
C LEU A 68 12.00 -7.03 -6.67
N LYS A 69 12.52 -8.20 -6.30
CA LYS A 69 11.86 -9.16 -5.41
C LYS A 69 12.75 -9.32 -4.20
N GLU A 70 12.22 -9.01 -3.02
CA GLU A 70 13.01 -8.96 -1.80
C GLU A 70 12.29 -9.66 -0.66
N ALA A 71 13.00 -10.60 -0.01
CA ALA A 71 12.55 -11.17 1.25
C ALA A 71 12.76 -10.16 2.39
N PRO A 72 11.91 -10.12 3.41
CA PRO A 72 12.08 -9.23 4.54
C PRO A 72 13.36 -9.55 5.33
N LEU A 73 14.01 -8.52 5.84
CA LEU A 73 15.03 -8.66 6.89
C LEU A 73 14.39 -9.24 8.14
N ILE A 74 13.22 -8.74 8.48
CA ILE A 74 12.43 -9.15 9.64
C ILE A 74 10.95 -8.85 9.41
N CYS A 75 10.08 -9.71 9.97
CA CYS A 75 8.64 -9.51 10.10
C CYS A 75 8.28 -9.36 11.58
N THR A 76 7.45 -8.39 11.92
CA THR A 76 7.07 -8.09 13.30
C THR A 76 5.57 -7.85 13.43
N PRO A 77 4.97 -8.07 14.61
CA PRO A 77 3.62 -7.54 14.83
C PRO A 77 3.61 -6.02 14.72
N SER A 78 2.47 -5.45 14.36
CA SER A 78 2.29 -3.99 14.40
C SER A 78 2.40 -3.49 15.84
N GLN A 79 2.89 -2.25 16.02
CA GLN A 79 3.06 -1.66 17.36
C GLN A 79 1.72 -1.53 18.10
N VAL A 80 0.65 -1.23 17.36
CA VAL A 80 -0.72 -1.22 17.90
C VAL A 80 -1.49 -2.33 17.22
N THR A 81 -1.75 -3.41 17.94
CA THR A 81 -2.44 -4.59 17.42
C THR A 81 -3.17 -5.34 18.52
N ASN A 82 -4.26 -5.99 18.17
CA ASN A 82 -4.83 -7.05 18.99
C ASN A 82 -3.80 -8.17 19.13
N PRO A 83 -3.95 -9.08 20.10
CA PRO A 83 -3.04 -10.21 20.23
C PRO A 83 -2.94 -11.03 18.93
N VAL A 84 -1.71 -11.26 18.49
CA VAL A 84 -1.38 -12.08 17.33
C VAL A 84 -0.47 -13.24 17.74
N CYS A 85 -0.49 -14.30 16.96
CA CYS A 85 0.41 -15.42 17.14
C CYS A 85 1.86 -15.03 16.83
N LEU A 86 2.75 -15.09 17.82
CA LEU A 86 4.16 -14.75 17.61
C LEU A 86 4.91 -15.75 16.70
N GLY A 87 4.30 -16.87 16.35
CA GLY A 87 4.88 -17.82 15.39
C GLY A 87 4.55 -17.52 13.93
N CYS A 88 3.34 -16.98 13.61
CA CYS A 88 2.90 -16.74 12.23
C CYS A 88 2.33 -15.33 11.98
N LEU A 89 2.18 -14.52 13.01
CA LEU A 89 1.67 -13.14 12.99
C LEU A 89 0.18 -13.00 12.61
N ASN A 90 -0.56 -14.10 12.47
CA ASN A 90 -2.02 -14.04 12.33
C ASN A 90 -2.68 -13.73 13.68
N GLY A 91 -3.88 -13.17 13.64
CA GLY A 91 -4.73 -12.93 14.81
C GLY A 91 -4.98 -14.21 15.59
N ILE A 92 -5.27 -14.05 16.86
CA ILE A 92 -5.62 -15.15 17.78
C ILE A 92 -7.12 -15.16 17.97
N GLU A 93 -7.74 -16.31 17.66
CA GLU A 93 -9.15 -16.54 17.97
C GLU A 93 -9.29 -16.89 19.45
N PRO A 94 -10.11 -16.15 20.23
CA PRO A 94 -10.25 -16.36 21.67
C PRO A 94 -10.73 -17.77 22.05
N SER A 95 -11.46 -18.45 21.16
CA SER A 95 -12.01 -19.80 21.34
C SER A 95 -11.08 -20.93 20.90
N ASP A 96 -10.00 -20.60 20.14
CA ASP A 96 -9.14 -21.61 19.50
C ASP A 96 -7.68 -21.15 19.49
N TYR A 97 -7.01 -21.25 20.63
CA TYR A 97 -5.57 -20.95 20.74
C TYR A 97 -4.89 -21.87 21.74
N VAL A 98 -3.57 -21.94 21.68
CA VAL A 98 -2.75 -22.66 22.66
C VAL A 98 -1.77 -21.70 23.34
N GLU A 99 -1.69 -21.75 24.65
CA GLU A 99 -0.62 -21.06 25.39
C GLU A 99 0.70 -21.85 25.26
N CYS A 100 1.79 -21.16 25.01
CA CYS A 100 3.11 -21.79 25.08
C CYS A 100 3.39 -22.24 26.52
N ASP A 101 3.62 -23.53 26.71
CA ASP A 101 3.88 -24.15 28.00
C ASP A 101 5.14 -23.60 28.71
N LYS A 102 6.06 -23.00 27.97
CA LYS A 102 7.29 -22.40 28.50
C LYS A 102 7.13 -20.91 28.84
N CYS A 103 6.71 -20.10 27.86
CA CYS A 103 6.70 -18.63 27.98
C CYS A 103 5.32 -18.03 28.28
N GLY A 104 4.22 -18.75 28.01
CA GLY A 104 2.84 -18.29 28.21
C GLY A 104 2.24 -17.45 27.09
N TRP A 105 3.00 -17.09 26.03
CA TRP A 105 2.45 -16.37 24.89
C TRP A 105 1.40 -17.22 24.16
N PRO A 106 0.26 -16.63 23.75
CA PRO A 106 -0.74 -17.32 22.98
C PRO A 106 -0.28 -17.53 21.53
N LEU A 107 -0.61 -18.70 20.98
CA LEU A 107 -0.26 -19.14 19.63
C LEU A 107 -1.50 -19.74 18.99
N CYS A 108 -1.67 -19.61 17.67
CA CYS A 108 -2.80 -20.19 16.94
C CYS A 108 -2.76 -21.73 16.84
N GLY A 109 -1.66 -22.39 17.20
CA GLY A 109 -1.54 -23.84 17.20
C GLY A 109 -0.16 -24.34 17.65
N VAL A 110 -0.08 -25.65 17.82
CA VAL A 110 1.14 -26.33 18.31
C VAL A 110 2.31 -26.14 17.32
N GLU A 111 2.05 -26.10 16.02
CA GLU A 111 3.08 -25.91 14.99
C GLU A 111 3.80 -24.57 15.15
N CYS A 112 3.11 -23.53 15.62
CA CYS A 112 3.70 -22.21 15.83
C CYS A 112 4.69 -22.18 16.99
N LYS A 113 4.66 -23.14 17.93
CA LYS A 113 5.68 -23.28 18.97
C LYS A 113 7.08 -23.54 18.39
N GLY A 114 7.15 -24.26 17.27
CA GLY A 114 8.40 -24.63 16.60
C GLY A 114 8.96 -23.57 15.65
N LYS A 115 8.24 -22.48 15.39
CA LYS A 115 8.71 -21.41 14.50
C LYS A 115 9.90 -20.69 15.12
N ALA A 116 10.93 -20.40 14.31
CA ALA A 116 12.19 -19.80 14.77
C ALA A 116 11.98 -18.46 15.49
N ASP A 117 11.09 -17.60 14.96
CA ASP A 117 10.79 -16.31 15.57
C ASP A 117 10.20 -16.46 16.98
N HIS A 118 9.20 -17.36 17.15
CA HIS A 118 8.65 -17.63 18.46
C HIS A 118 9.68 -18.25 19.41
N GLN A 119 10.56 -19.14 18.94
CA GLN A 119 11.58 -19.76 19.80
C GLN A 119 12.53 -18.72 20.39
N ALA A 120 12.98 -17.73 19.61
CA ALA A 120 13.83 -16.66 20.10
C ALA A 120 13.10 -15.81 21.16
N GLU A 121 11.85 -15.42 20.91
CA GLU A 121 11.03 -14.66 21.85
C GLU A 121 10.64 -15.48 23.09
N CYS A 122 10.38 -16.77 22.91
CA CYS A 122 10.10 -17.70 24.00
C CYS A 122 11.29 -17.78 24.96
N GLN A 123 12.50 -18.00 24.44
CA GLN A 123 13.71 -18.06 25.25
C GLN A 123 13.93 -16.75 26.01
N PHE A 124 13.82 -15.61 25.33
CA PHE A 124 13.94 -14.28 25.96
C PHE A 124 12.88 -14.05 27.04
N THR A 125 11.66 -14.54 26.83
CA THR A 125 10.58 -14.42 27.82
C THR A 125 10.82 -15.31 29.05
N ILE A 126 11.35 -16.53 28.86
CA ILE A 126 11.68 -17.44 29.98
C ILE A 126 12.71 -16.84 30.91
N GLU A 127 13.72 -16.15 30.40
CA GLU A 127 14.80 -15.52 31.16
C GLU A 127 14.29 -14.51 32.19
N ARG A 128 13.10 -13.96 32.01
CA ARG A 128 12.44 -13.08 32.98
C ARG A 128 11.98 -13.82 34.26
N GLY A 129 11.92 -15.15 34.25
CA GLY A 129 11.56 -15.98 35.39
C GLY A 129 10.07 -16.14 35.69
N SER A 130 9.18 -15.70 34.78
CA SER A 130 7.72 -15.89 34.88
C SER A 130 7.05 -15.89 33.53
N LYS A 131 5.95 -16.66 33.36
CA LYS A 131 5.17 -16.72 32.14
C LYS A 131 4.42 -15.41 31.89
N VAL A 132 4.19 -15.10 30.63
CA VAL A 132 3.25 -14.07 30.19
C VAL A 132 1.83 -14.63 30.29
N SER A 133 0.85 -13.78 30.54
CA SER A 133 -0.58 -14.14 30.49
C SER A 133 -1.33 -13.06 29.70
N VAL A 134 -1.93 -13.46 28.59
CA VAL A 134 -2.77 -12.60 27.74
C VAL A 134 -4.19 -13.16 27.84
N LYS A 135 -5.15 -12.36 28.28
CA LYS A 135 -6.54 -12.79 28.50
C LYS A 135 -7.55 -11.96 27.69
N GLU A 136 -7.12 -10.84 27.12
CA GLU A 136 -7.96 -9.96 26.30
C GLU A 136 -7.44 -10.02 24.86
N PHE A 137 -8.31 -10.33 23.90
CA PHE A 137 -7.97 -10.54 22.49
C PHE A 137 -8.68 -9.58 21.53
N THR A 138 -9.68 -8.85 22.00
CA THR A 138 -10.53 -8.01 21.15
C THR A 138 -10.03 -6.57 20.98
N ASN A 139 -9.08 -6.17 21.85
CA ASN A 139 -8.52 -4.81 21.85
C ASN A 139 -7.00 -4.84 21.71
N PRO A 140 -6.36 -3.75 21.25
CA PRO A 140 -4.91 -3.63 21.24
C PRO A 140 -4.30 -3.91 22.61
N HIS A 141 -3.36 -4.84 22.66
CA HIS A 141 -2.81 -5.31 23.93
C HIS A 141 -1.45 -4.69 24.22
N PRO A 142 -1.24 -4.05 25.41
CA PRO A 142 -0.01 -3.29 25.73
C PRO A 142 1.29 -4.07 25.58
N LEU A 143 1.29 -5.38 25.89
CA LEU A 143 2.49 -6.21 25.75
C LEU A 143 2.97 -6.35 24.30
N TYR A 144 2.06 -6.26 23.33
CA TYR A 144 2.42 -6.36 21.91
C TYR A 144 3.11 -5.11 21.39
N GLN A 145 2.96 -3.95 22.05
CA GLN A 145 3.62 -2.70 21.63
C GLN A 145 5.16 -2.83 21.57
N CYS A 146 5.76 -3.64 22.44
CA CYS A 146 7.20 -3.82 22.46
C CYS A 146 7.68 -5.02 21.62
N MET A 147 6.81 -5.97 21.24
CA MET A 147 7.25 -7.22 20.63
C MET A 147 7.92 -7.04 19.27
N GLY A 148 7.48 -6.07 18.46
CA GLY A 148 8.20 -5.73 17.23
C GLY A 148 9.64 -5.30 17.48
N THR A 149 9.85 -4.47 18.50
CA THR A 149 11.20 -4.01 18.92
C THR A 149 12.02 -5.16 19.49
N VAL A 150 11.43 -5.98 20.37
CA VAL A 150 12.09 -7.17 20.95
C VAL A 150 12.59 -8.10 19.84
N ARG A 151 11.71 -8.43 18.88
CA ARG A 151 12.06 -9.29 17.73
C ARG A 151 13.24 -8.73 16.93
N CYS A 152 13.24 -7.41 16.67
CA CYS A 152 14.38 -6.76 16.01
C CYS A 152 15.67 -6.87 16.80
N LEU A 153 15.63 -6.64 18.12
CA LEU A 153 16.82 -6.74 18.99
C LEU A 153 17.38 -8.17 19.04
N LEU A 154 16.52 -9.18 19.02
CA LEU A 154 16.91 -10.58 19.03
C LEU A 154 17.63 -11.01 17.75
N LEU A 155 17.53 -10.27 16.63
CA LEU A 155 18.35 -10.49 15.43
C LEU A 155 19.85 -10.43 15.74
N ALA A 156 20.26 -9.66 16.72
CA ALA A 156 21.68 -9.58 17.12
C ALA A 156 22.29 -10.96 17.43
N LYS A 157 21.46 -11.88 17.95
CA LYS A 157 21.85 -13.25 18.27
C LYS A 157 21.44 -14.26 17.21
N SER A 158 20.23 -14.15 16.68
CA SER A 158 19.65 -15.15 15.76
C SER A 158 20.17 -15.03 14.34
N ASP A 159 20.46 -13.80 13.86
CA ASP A 159 20.99 -13.52 12.52
C ASP A 159 21.82 -12.22 12.53
N PRO A 160 23.10 -12.29 12.97
CA PRO A 160 23.98 -11.12 13.08
C PRO A 160 24.17 -10.37 11.75
N GLU A 161 24.10 -11.05 10.60
CA GLU A 161 24.24 -10.43 9.30
C GLU A 161 23.03 -9.53 8.99
N LYS A 162 21.81 -10.04 9.18
CA LYS A 162 20.59 -9.23 9.04
C LYS A 162 20.56 -8.09 10.07
N TRP A 163 21.03 -8.32 11.29
CA TRP A 163 21.15 -7.28 12.31
C TRP A 163 22.04 -6.12 11.85
N GLN A 164 23.20 -6.40 11.27
CA GLN A 164 24.08 -5.36 10.73
C GLN A 164 23.44 -4.62 9.55
N MET A 165 22.66 -5.30 8.71
CA MET A 165 21.90 -4.65 7.65
C MET A 165 20.80 -3.74 8.22
N PHE A 166 20.06 -4.21 9.23
CA PHE A 166 19.02 -3.47 9.92
C PHE A 166 19.57 -2.19 10.58
N LEU A 167 20.67 -2.27 11.32
CA LEU A 167 21.28 -1.12 11.99
C LEU A 167 21.80 -0.02 11.06
N LYS A 168 21.99 -0.33 9.77
CA LYS A 168 22.37 0.66 8.74
C LYS A 168 21.18 1.47 8.22
N LEU A 169 19.95 1.10 8.55
CA LEU A 169 18.75 1.82 8.12
C LEU A 169 18.56 3.11 8.91
N GLU A 170 17.78 4.03 8.36
CA GLU A 170 17.54 5.33 8.96
C GLU A 170 16.61 5.22 10.17
N SER A 171 16.96 5.85 11.27
CA SER A 171 16.14 5.90 12.49
C SER A 171 15.54 7.29 12.76
N LEU A 172 16.01 8.31 12.05
CA LEU A 172 15.68 9.72 12.27
C LEU A 172 15.77 10.14 13.75
N GLU A 173 16.74 9.58 14.48
CA GLU A 173 16.87 9.78 15.92
C GLU A 173 16.94 11.25 16.31
N LYS A 174 17.74 12.05 15.58
CA LYS A 174 17.91 13.48 15.85
C LYS A 174 16.59 14.26 15.73
N GLN A 175 15.79 13.94 14.70
CA GLN A 175 14.50 14.59 14.43
C GLN A 175 13.41 14.11 15.39
N ARG A 176 13.46 12.83 15.81
CA ARG A 176 12.49 12.23 16.73
C ARG A 176 12.73 12.65 18.16
N ARG A 177 13.98 12.81 18.58
CA ARG A 177 14.38 13.09 19.97
C ARG A 177 13.67 14.35 20.50
N GLY A 178 12.98 14.23 21.62
CA GLY A 178 12.21 15.30 22.25
C GLY A 178 10.78 15.49 21.75
N SER A 179 10.36 14.80 20.66
CA SER A 179 8.96 14.81 20.20
C SER A 179 8.03 14.10 21.21
N MET A 180 6.71 14.36 21.10
CA MET A 180 5.72 13.65 21.93
C MET A 180 5.77 12.14 21.69
N GLN A 181 5.92 11.72 20.42
CA GLN A 181 6.03 10.30 20.06
C GLN A 181 7.28 9.65 20.68
N TRP A 182 8.43 10.34 20.63
CA TRP A 182 9.65 9.85 21.29
C TRP A 182 9.45 9.61 22.78
N LYS A 183 8.79 10.56 23.49
CA LYS A 183 8.50 10.43 24.92
C LYS A 183 7.55 9.27 25.20
N ALA A 184 6.53 9.10 24.39
CA ALA A 184 5.59 7.98 24.50
C ALA A 184 6.30 6.63 24.27
N ASP A 185 7.10 6.51 23.20
CA ASP A 185 7.86 5.31 22.88
C ASP A 185 8.90 4.98 23.99
N LEU A 186 9.53 6.00 24.55
CA LEU A 186 10.49 5.82 25.65
C LEU A 186 9.81 5.22 26.89
N GLU A 187 8.66 5.71 27.30
CA GLU A 187 7.94 5.20 28.47
C GLU A 187 7.29 3.83 28.19
N SER A 188 6.64 3.66 27.05
CA SER A 188 5.85 2.46 26.75
C SER A 188 6.68 1.28 26.21
N ILE A 189 7.89 1.54 25.68
CA ILE A 189 8.75 0.51 25.08
C ILE A 189 10.18 0.59 25.65
N GLY A 190 10.83 1.76 25.55
CA GLY A 190 12.22 1.95 25.91
C GLY A 190 12.53 1.52 27.34
N LYS A 191 11.76 2.03 28.30
CA LYS A 191 11.86 1.68 29.72
C LYS A 191 11.12 0.39 30.09
N PHE A 192 10.10 0.03 29.29
CA PHE A 192 9.28 -1.15 29.53
C PHE A 192 10.05 -2.45 29.31
N ILE A 193 10.79 -2.58 28.21
CA ILE A 193 11.53 -3.80 27.85
C ILE A 193 12.49 -4.23 28.97
N PRO A 194 13.45 -3.38 29.45
CA PRO A 194 14.36 -3.78 30.52
C PRO A 194 13.64 -4.15 31.83
N ARG A 195 12.59 -3.41 32.18
CA ARG A 195 11.81 -3.66 33.40
C ARG A 195 10.98 -4.94 33.31
N PHE A 196 10.24 -5.14 32.22
CA PHE A 196 9.34 -6.25 32.08
C PHE A 196 10.08 -7.57 31.88
N PHE A 197 11.08 -7.60 30.99
CA PHE A 197 11.88 -8.79 30.73
C PHE A 197 13.04 -8.98 31.70
N LYS A 198 13.23 -8.06 32.67
CA LYS A 198 14.32 -8.08 33.66
C LYS A 198 15.70 -8.26 33.04
N THR A 199 15.95 -7.57 31.93
CA THR A 199 17.18 -7.68 31.15
C THR A 199 18.01 -6.40 31.21
N THR A 200 19.32 -6.54 31.18
CA THR A 200 20.28 -5.44 31.00
C THR A 200 21.03 -5.54 29.68
N GLU A 201 20.63 -6.47 28.83
CA GLU A 201 21.32 -6.77 27.57
C GLU A 201 21.24 -5.61 26.56
N PHE A 202 20.11 -4.90 26.54
CA PHE A 202 19.88 -3.79 25.61
C PHE A 202 19.77 -2.48 26.38
N ASN A 203 20.65 -1.53 26.07
CA ASN A 203 20.52 -0.18 26.62
C ASN A 203 19.40 0.62 25.97
N GLU A 204 18.97 1.68 26.63
CA GLU A 204 17.86 2.52 26.19
C GLU A 204 18.09 3.13 24.78
N ASP A 205 19.30 3.61 24.49
CA ASP A 205 19.62 4.20 23.18
C ASP A 205 19.48 3.20 22.03
N LEU A 206 19.93 1.94 22.23
CA LEU A 206 19.78 0.88 21.23
C LEU A 206 18.30 0.53 21.02
N ILE A 207 17.52 0.44 22.10
CA ILE A 207 16.07 0.19 22.01
C ILE A 207 15.40 1.32 21.23
N MET A 208 15.65 2.58 21.59
CA MET A 208 15.06 3.75 20.93
C MET A 208 15.48 3.90 19.46
N LYS A 209 16.74 3.55 19.14
CA LYS A 209 17.20 3.47 17.74
C LYS A 209 16.45 2.38 16.98
N THR A 210 16.26 1.20 17.57
CA THR A 210 15.54 0.08 16.97
C THR A 210 14.07 0.43 16.67
N ILE A 211 13.39 1.09 17.61
CA ILE A 211 12.04 1.63 17.42
C ILE A 211 12.02 2.58 16.22
N GLY A 212 12.98 3.50 16.15
CA GLY A 212 13.08 4.45 15.05
C GLY A 212 13.25 3.77 13.70
N ILE A 213 14.16 2.82 13.60
CA ILE A 213 14.36 2.06 12.36
C ILE A 213 13.06 1.36 11.94
N LEU A 214 12.37 0.69 12.87
CA LEU A 214 11.14 -0.03 12.58
C LEU A 214 10.02 0.91 12.12
N GLN A 215 9.80 2.04 12.79
CA GLN A 215 8.76 3.01 12.42
C GLN A 215 9.04 3.72 11.09
N ILE A 216 10.31 4.04 10.79
CA ILE A 216 10.66 4.77 9.57
C ILE A 216 10.70 3.86 8.35
N ASN A 217 11.18 2.61 8.48
CA ASN A 217 11.39 1.70 7.34
C ASN A 217 10.39 0.55 7.26
N GLY A 218 9.47 0.44 8.23
CA GLY A 218 8.46 -0.62 8.23
C GLY A 218 7.47 -0.45 7.08
N HIS A 219 7.17 -1.58 6.42
CA HIS A 219 6.11 -1.70 5.43
C HIS A 219 5.01 -2.60 6.00
N GLU A 220 3.77 -2.17 5.86
CA GLU A 220 2.64 -3.04 6.13
C GLU A 220 2.56 -4.13 5.06
N VAL A 221 2.46 -5.38 5.51
CA VAL A 221 2.39 -6.57 4.66
C VAL A 221 1.07 -7.29 4.93
N PRO A 222 0.12 -7.24 3.98
CA PRO A 222 -1.26 -7.68 4.21
C PRO A 222 -1.48 -9.19 4.00
N VAL A 223 -0.44 -10.03 4.12
CA VAL A 223 -0.56 -11.49 3.95
C VAL A 223 -0.99 -12.22 5.23
N THR A 224 -1.17 -11.48 6.33
CA THR A 224 -1.75 -11.95 7.59
C THR A 224 -2.93 -11.07 7.97
N ASP A 225 -3.80 -11.57 8.81
CA ASP A 225 -4.90 -10.81 9.39
C ASP A 225 -4.77 -10.81 10.94
N PRO A 226 -4.50 -9.65 11.57
CA PRO A 226 -4.23 -8.33 10.96
C PRO A 226 -2.90 -8.29 10.18
N PRO A 227 -2.72 -7.29 9.29
CA PRO A 227 -1.45 -7.08 8.59
C PRO A 227 -0.28 -6.93 9.55
N HIS A 228 0.86 -7.52 9.21
CA HIS A 228 2.10 -7.36 9.97
C HIS A 228 3.03 -6.32 9.37
N VAL A 229 4.07 -5.93 10.10
CA VAL A 229 5.09 -4.99 9.63
C VAL A 229 6.35 -5.76 9.22
N ALA A 230 6.89 -5.46 8.05
CA ALA A 230 8.16 -6.00 7.59
C ALA A 230 9.14 -4.89 7.20
N VAL A 231 10.43 -5.14 7.44
CA VAL A 231 11.54 -4.25 7.04
C VAL A 231 12.32 -4.91 5.93
N PHE A 232 12.60 -4.15 4.86
CA PHE A 232 13.32 -4.62 3.68
C PHE A 232 14.62 -3.82 3.50
N SER A 233 15.69 -4.47 3.04
CA SER A 233 17.01 -3.85 2.93
C SER A 233 17.08 -2.78 1.83
N ASN A 234 16.70 -3.16 0.60
CA ASN A 234 16.79 -2.24 -0.56
C ASN A 234 15.55 -1.34 -0.67
N ALA A 235 14.36 -1.87 -0.37
CA ALA A 235 13.13 -1.10 -0.46
C ALA A 235 13.09 0.09 0.52
N SER A 236 13.82 0.00 1.64
CA SER A 236 13.99 1.13 2.58
C SER A 236 14.74 2.35 2.00
N PHE A 237 15.35 2.22 0.81
CA PHE A 237 16.01 3.33 0.11
C PHE A 237 15.14 3.94 -0.99
N LEU A 238 13.90 3.51 -1.16
CA LEU A 238 12.97 4.15 -2.10
C LEU A 238 12.52 5.49 -1.54
N GLU A 239 12.50 6.49 -2.41
CA GLU A 239 11.97 7.80 -2.06
C GLU A 239 10.45 7.79 -1.98
N HIS A 240 9.90 8.77 -1.30
CA HIS A 240 8.47 9.07 -1.37
C HIS A 240 8.14 9.97 -2.56
N SER A 241 7.07 9.62 -3.27
CA SER A 241 6.33 10.55 -4.14
C SER A 241 4.84 10.28 -4.01
N CYS A 242 4.01 11.33 -4.04
CA CYS A 242 2.55 11.18 -4.09
C CYS A 242 2.07 10.73 -5.49
N ILE A 243 2.93 10.82 -6.51
CA ILE A 243 2.80 10.17 -7.82
C ILE A 243 4.05 9.30 -8.00
N PRO A 244 4.09 8.12 -7.39
CA PRO A 244 5.25 7.24 -7.48
C PRO A 244 5.37 6.62 -8.87
N ASN A 245 6.52 6.00 -9.15
CA ASN A 245 6.75 5.27 -10.39
C ASN A 245 6.86 3.75 -10.20
N LEU A 246 6.79 3.28 -8.95
CA LEU A 246 6.77 1.86 -8.63
C LEU A 246 5.50 1.46 -7.88
N ALA A 247 4.92 0.35 -8.30
CA ALA A 247 3.87 -0.35 -7.59
C ALA A 247 4.46 -1.40 -6.65
N LYS A 248 3.73 -1.68 -5.54
CA LYS A 248 4.06 -2.71 -4.56
C LYS A 248 3.05 -3.86 -4.67
N SER A 249 3.56 -5.08 -4.71
CA SER A 249 2.78 -6.31 -4.52
C SER A 249 3.52 -7.21 -3.54
N PHE A 250 2.83 -8.19 -2.97
CA PHE A 250 3.44 -9.14 -2.05
C PHE A 250 3.17 -10.57 -2.51
N SER A 251 4.19 -11.45 -2.38
CA SER A 251 3.97 -12.87 -2.54
C SER A 251 3.23 -13.45 -1.33
N ARG A 252 2.73 -14.69 -1.44
CA ARG A 252 2.10 -15.41 -0.33
C ARG A 252 3.00 -15.53 0.91
N GLU A 253 4.32 -15.57 0.71
CA GLU A 253 5.33 -15.64 1.77
C GLU A 253 5.72 -14.27 2.33
N GLY A 254 5.06 -13.18 1.92
CA GLY A 254 5.36 -11.81 2.35
C GLY A 254 6.58 -11.18 1.69
N ASN A 255 7.13 -11.77 0.61
CA ASN A 255 8.20 -11.12 -0.14
C ASN A 255 7.65 -9.91 -0.90
N LEU A 256 8.34 -8.79 -0.83
CA LEU A 256 8.00 -7.57 -1.56
C LEU A 256 8.35 -7.73 -3.05
N ILE A 257 7.42 -7.34 -3.91
CA ILE A 257 7.60 -7.28 -5.36
C ILE A 257 7.39 -5.83 -5.81
N LEU A 258 8.46 -5.18 -6.27
CA LEU A 258 8.42 -3.84 -6.84
C LEU A 258 8.47 -3.92 -8.35
N TRP A 259 7.61 -3.19 -9.02
CA TRP A 259 7.50 -3.20 -10.48
C TRP A 259 7.00 -1.88 -11.03
N ALA A 260 7.26 -1.59 -12.30
CA ALA A 260 6.91 -0.35 -12.97
C ALA A 260 5.58 -0.50 -13.72
N PRO A 261 4.48 0.16 -13.34
CA PRO A 261 3.25 0.15 -14.14
C PRO A 261 3.39 0.85 -15.49
N LYS A 262 4.28 1.85 -15.56
CA LYS A 262 4.61 2.62 -16.75
C LYS A 262 6.12 2.58 -17.03
N ALA A 263 6.55 2.96 -18.24
CA ALA A 263 7.96 3.03 -18.59
C ALA A 263 8.70 4.07 -17.71
N ILE A 264 9.89 3.70 -17.23
CA ILE A 264 10.77 4.59 -16.45
C ILE A 264 12.04 4.84 -17.26
N LYS A 265 12.44 6.09 -17.40
CA LYS A 265 13.68 6.46 -18.10
C LYS A 265 14.91 6.16 -17.24
N LYS A 266 16.06 5.91 -17.89
CA LYS A 266 17.35 5.84 -17.21
C LYS A 266 17.61 7.12 -16.41
N ASN A 267 18.27 7.00 -15.26
CA ASN A 267 18.60 8.06 -14.30
C ASN A 267 17.39 8.71 -13.60
N THR A 268 16.19 8.12 -13.72
CA THR A 268 15.03 8.51 -12.92
C THR A 268 15.16 7.95 -11.51
N HIS A 269 14.84 8.73 -10.49
CA HIS A 269 14.71 8.28 -9.12
C HIS A 269 13.53 7.30 -9.00
N LEU A 270 13.69 6.27 -8.20
CA LEU A 270 12.67 5.26 -7.97
C LEU A 270 11.92 5.56 -6.68
N SER A 271 10.60 5.62 -6.76
CA SER A 271 9.75 6.07 -5.66
C SER A 271 8.52 5.19 -5.46
N ILE A 272 8.04 5.16 -4.21
CA ILE A 272 6.75 4.59 -3.79
C ILE A 272 5.97 5.66 -3.01
N CYS A 273 4.67 5.45 -2.79
CA CYS A 273 3.90 6.29 -1.90
C CYS A 273 4.01 5.77 -0.45
N TYR A 274 4.25 6.68 0.53
CA TYR A 274 4.30 6.37 1.96
C TYR A 274 3.01 6.71 2.69
N SER A 275 2.11 7.43 2.01
CA SER A 275 0.76 7.75 2.48
C SER A 275 -0.28 7.05 1.61
N ASP A 276 -1.55 7.22 1.91
CA ASP A 276 -2.60 6.83 0.99
C ASP A 276 -2.66 7.85 -0.18
N ALA A 277 -2.47 7.35 -1.40
CA ALA A 277 -2.42 8.20 -2.60
C ALA A 277 -3.79 8.81 -2.97
N VAL A 278 -4.90 8.27 -2.43
CA VAL A 278 -6.25 8.81 -2.66
C VAL A 278 -6.68 9.86 -1.64
N TRP A 279 -5.85 10.18 -0.65
CA TRP A 279 -6.10 11.31 0.25
C TRP A 279 -5.85 12.66 -0.43
N GLY A 280 -6.47 13.71 0.08
CA GLY A 280 -6.17 15.10 -0.26
C GLY A 280 -4.76 15.51 0.14
N THR A 281 -4.27 16.63 -0.41
CA THR A 281 -2.89 17.09 -0.14
C THR A 281 -2.66 17.36 1.35
N ALA A 282 -3.65 17.91 2.04
CA ALA A 282 -3.58 18.23 3.46
C ALA A 282 -3.30 16.99 4.32
N GLU A 283 -4.10 15.94 4.13
CA GLU A 283 -4.02 14.70 4.88
C GLU A 283 -2.70 13.96 4.59
N ARG A 284 -2.27 13.91 3.31
CA ARG A 284 -0.99 13.31 2.95
C ARG A 284 0.18 14.03 3.62
N GLN A 285 0.20 15.37 3.60
CA GLN A 285 1.25 16.17 4.24
C GLN A 285 1.27 15.98 5.75
N GLN A 286 0.10 15.99 6.40
CA GLN A 286 -0.02 15.75 7.84
C GLN A 286 0.49 14.35 8.22
N HIS A 287 0.07 13.33 7.48
CA HIS A 287 0.53 11.96 7.70
C HIS A 287 2.05 11.83 7.57
N LEU A 288 2.64 12.36 6.50
CA LEU A 288 4.09 12.31 6.25
C LEU A 288 4.87 13.08 7.31
N MET A 289 4.39 14.25 7.73
CA MET A 289 5.02 15.02 8.81
C MET A 289 4.96 14.25 10.13
N HIS A 290 3.86 13.58 10.43
CA HIS A 290 3.69 12.86 11.68
C HIS A 290 4.47 11.54 11.73
N THR A 291 4.45 10.77 10.63
CA THR A 291 5.01 9.40 10.59
C THR A 291 6.43 9.33 10.04
N LYS A 292 6.80 10.24 9.13
CA LYS A 292 8.09 10.24 8.41
C LYS A 292 8.90 11.53 8.63
N LEU A 293 8.36 12.51 9.35
CA LEU A 293 9.01 13.76 9.78
C LEU A 293 9.53 14.64 8.64
N PHE A 294 8.86 14.63 7.51
CA PHE A 294 9.17 15.53 6.39
C PHE A 294 7.92 16.07 5.71
N LYS A 295 8.06 17.22 5.03
CA LYS A 295 7.06 17.81 4.16
C LYS A 295 7.36 17.40 2.72
N CYS A 296 6.39 16.77 2.06
CA CYS A 296 6.55 16.37 0.66
C CYS A 296 6.53 17.59 -0.27
N VAL A 297 7.48 17.62 -1.20
CA VAL A 297 7.63 18.64 -2.25
C VAL A 297 7.56 18.06 -3.65
N CYS A 298 6.89 16.90 -3.81
CA CYS A 298 6.71 16.31 -5.14
C CYS A 298 5.81 17.18 -6.02
N GLU A 299 5.80 16.92 -7.31
CA GLU A 299 5.02 17.61 -8.34
C GLU A 299 3.55 17.80 -7.91
N ARG A 300 2.87 16.75 -7.46
CA ARG A 300 1.48 16.80 -7.01
C ARG A 300 1.28 17.70 -5.78
N CYS A 301 2.20 17.67 -4.83
CA CYS A 301 2.10 18.46 -3.60
C CYS A 301 2.50 19.94 -3.78
N LEU A 302 3.11 20.32 -4.89
CA LEU A 302 3.41 21.70 -5.21
C LEU A 302 2.37 22.34 -6.14
N ASP A 303 1.51 21.55 -6.77
CA ASP A 303 0.46 22.02 -7.65
C ASP A 303 -0.87 22.15 -6.90
N ILE A 304 -1.39 23.37 -6.78
CA ILE A 304 -2.68 23.66 -6.10
C ILE A 304 -3.87 22.96 -6.78
N THR A 305 -3.74 22.58 -8.05
CA THR A 305 -4.78 21.88 -8.81
C THR A 305 -4.65 20.36 -8.70
N GLU A 306 -3.64 19.87 -8.01
CA GLU A 306 -3.27 18.45 -7.99
C GLU A 306 -3.23 17.85 -9.42
N CYS A 307 -2.24 18.30 -10.20
CA CYS A 307 -2.03 17.88 -11.60
C CYS A 307 -3.23 18.17 -12.53
N GLY A 308 -3.88 19.31 -12.34
CA GLY A 308 -5.03 19.75 -13.14
C GLY A 308 -6.34 19.04 -12.84
N THR A 309 -6.37 18.16 -11.83
CA THR A 309 -7.57 17.36 -11.51
C THR A 309 -8.57 18.07 -10.62
N ASN A 310 -8.15 19.14 -9.93
CA ASN A 310 -8.93 19.88 -8.94
C ASN A 310 -9.44 18.98 -7.78
N TYR A 311 -8.58 18.06 -7.33
CA TYR A 311 -8.91 16.99 -6.39
C TYR A 311 -9.28 17.49 -4.98
N ASP A 312 -8.75 18.67 -4.57
CA ASP A 312 -9.07 19.36 -3.31
C ASP A 312 -9.98 20.60 -3.52
N ALA A 313 -10.52 20.83 -4.73
CA ALA A 313 -11.18 22.06 -5.06
C ALA A 313 -12.66 22.12 -4.65
N PHE A 314 -13.12 23.33 -4.32
CA PHE A 314 -14.51 23.65 -4.12
C PHE A 314 -15.13 24.29 -5.36
N LYS A 315 -16.44 24.21 -5.52
CA LYS A 315 -17.17 24.97 -6.53
C LYS A 315 -17.25 26.45 -6.12
N CYS A 316 -17.17 27.35 -7.08
CA CYS A 316 -17.40 28.77 -6.81
C CYS A 316 -18.86 28.99 -6.41
N THR A 317 -19.08 29.78 -5.36
CA THR A 317 -20.43 30.15 -4.86
C THR A 317 -20.94 31.44 -5.48
N THR A 318 -20.13 32.13 -6.32
CA THR A 318 -20.56 33.35 -7.00
C THR A 318 -21.56 32.99 -8.11
N THR A 319 -22.67 33.71 -8.17
CA THR A 319 -23.70 33.51 -9.20
C THR A 319 -23.12 33.58 -10.60
N ASN A 320 -23.46 32.63 -11.45
CA ASN A 320 -22.99 32.50 -12.85
C ASN A 320 -21.47 32.34 -13.00
N CYS A 321 -20.80 31.72 -12.02
CA CYS A 321 -19.38 31.41 -12.11
C CYS A 321 -19.16 29.89 -12.00
N ASP A 322 -18.66 29.27 -13.07
CA ASP A 322 -18.30 27.85 -13.11
C ASP A 322 -16.85 27.56 -12.68
N GLY A 323 -16.19 28.55 -12.05
CA GLY A 323 -14.83 28.43 -11.57
C GLY A 323 -14.72 27.55 -10.33
N VAL A 324 -13.48 27.16 -10.01
CA VAL A 324 -13.16 26.36 -8.82
C VAL A 324 -12.41 27.21 -7.81
N ILE A 325 -12.70 27.01 -6.53
CA ILE A 325 -12.01 27.65 -5.42
C ILE A 325 -10.86 26.75 -4.97
N LEU A 326 -9.66 27.29 -4.97
CA LEU A 326 -8.41 26.63 -4.64
C LEU A 326 -7.62 27.45 -3.60
N PRO A 327 -6.75 26.82 -2.79
CA PRO A 327 -5.85 27.54 -1.90
C PRO A 327 -4.83 28.35 -2.71
N SER A 328 -4.51 29.56 -2.27
CA SER A 328 -3.51 30.41 -2.93
C SER A 328 -2.07 29.87 -2.76
N SER A 329 -1.85 29.00 -1.77
CA SER A 329 -0.57 28.36 -1.49
C SER A 329 -0.77 27.05 -0.75
N LEU A 330 -0.04 26.00 -1.14
CA LEU A 330 0.04 24.74 -0.40
C LEU A 330 1.16 24.75 0.67
N LYS A 331 1.95 25.80 0.73
CA LYS A 331 2.99 25.97 1.76
C LYS A 331 2.41 26.43 3.09
N GLU A 332 1.30 27.14 3.05
CA GLU A 332 0.64 27.74 4.21
C GLU A 332 -0.79 27.21 4.35
N TRP A 333 -1.07 26.48 5.41
CA TRP A 333 -2.38 25.90 5.72
C TRP A 333 -3.54 26.93 5.88
N ASN A 334 -3.19 28.19 6.17
CA ASN A 334 -4.12 29.28 6.33
C ASN A 334 -4.08 30.26 5.15
N SER A 335 -3.53 29.83 3.99
CA SER A 335 -3.55 30.66 2.78
C SER A 335 -5.00 30.96 2.37
N ALA A 336 -5.19 32.14 1.77
CA ALA A 336 -6.49 32.52 1.24
C ALA A 336 -6.95 31.55 0.15
N TRP A 337 -8.23 31.22 0.13
CA TRP A 337 -8.86 30.43 -0.93
C TRP A 337 -9.55 31.36 -1.93
N ARG A 338 -9.29 31.17 -3.20
CA ARG A 338 -9.79 32.04 -4.27
C ARG A 338 -10.33 31.27 -5.45
N CYS A 339 -11.36 31.81 -6.07
CA CYS A 339 -11.87 31.27 -7.33
C CYS A 339 -10.87 31.51 -8.47
N SER A 340 -10.58 30.48 -9.23
CA SER A 340 -9.68 30.53 -10.40
C SER A 340 -10.21 31.39 -11.55
N THR A 341 -11.53 31.62 -11.62
CA THR A 341 -12.19 32.35 -12.71
C THR A 341 -12.57 33.78 -12.33
N CYS A 342 -13.31 33.98 -11.24
CA CYS A 342 -13.79 35.33 -10.87
C CYS A 342 -12.95 36.00 -9.76
N GLY A 343 -11.96 35.33 -9.19
CA GLY A 343 -11.09 35.85 -8.13
C GLY A 343 -11.77 36.01 -6.76
N ALA A 344 -13.05 35.66 -6.63
CA ALA A 344 -13.77 35.76 -5.35
C ALA A 344 -13.04 34.97 -4.26
N GLN A 345 -12.90 35.59 -3.09
CA GLN A 345 -12.26 34.97 -1.93
C GLN A 345 -13.30 34.19 -1.14
N ALA A 346 -12.98 32.94 -0.80
CA ALA A 346 -13.81 32.12 0.08
C ALA A 346 -13.39 32.29 1.55
N ASP A 347 -14.35 32.20 2.45
CA ASP A 347 -14.09 32.17 3.90
C ASP A 347 -13.44 30.81 4.27
N ILE A 348 -12.26 30.89 4.87
CA ILE A 348 -11.49 29.71 5.31
C ILE A 348 -12.24 28.93 6.38
N SER A 349 -12.98 29.61 7.25
CA SER A 349 -13.78 28.96 8.31
C SER A 349 -14.90 28.13 7.70
N PHE A 350 -15.54 28.62 6.65
CA PHE A 350 -16.54 27.88 5.89
C PHE A 350 -15.92 26.66 5.20
N ILE A 351 -14.79 26.82 4.48
CA ILE A 351 -14.08 25.70 3.83
C ILE A 351 -13.77 24.60 4.86
N LYS A 352 -13.15 24.96 5.99
CA LYS A 352 -12.81 24.00 7.05
C LYS A 352 -14.05 23.30 7.61
N SER A 353 -15.13 24.03 7.83
CA SER A 353 -16.38 23.45 8.36
C SER A 353 -17.00 22.42 7.40
N ILE A 354 -16.97 22.68 6.08
CA ILE A 354 -17.47 21.73 5.08
C ILE A 354 -16.58 20.49 5.02
N LEU A 355 -15.25 20.65 5.01
CA LEU A 355 -14.31 19.50 4.98
C LEU A 355 -14.49 18.62 6.22
N GLU A 356 -14.53 19.22 7.40
CA GLU A 356 -14.70 18.49 8.66
C GLU A 356 -16.03 17.73 8.69
N LYS A 357 -17.12 18.39 8.26
CA LYS A 357 -18.44 17.76 8.20
C LYS A 357 -18.49 16.65 7.16
N ALA A 358 -17.97 16.88 5.95
CA ALA A 358 -17.94 15.89 4.88
C ALA A 358 -17.15 14.63 5.31
N GLY A 359 -16.00 14.83 5.96
CA GLY A 359 -15.20 13.72 6.48
C GLY A 359 -15.94 12.91 7.56
N LYS A 360 -16.55 13.59 8.54
CA LYS A 360 -17.33 12.92 9.60
C LYS A 360 -18.54 12.17 9.04
N ASP A 361 -19.28 12.78 8.13
CA ASP A 361 -20.47 12.17 7.51
C ASP A 361 -20.09 10.96 6.66
N LEU A 362 -18.97 11.02 5.92
CA LEU A 362 -18.45 9.89 5.14
C LEU A 362 -18.02 8.71 6.01
N GLN A 363 -17.37 9.01 7.14
CA GLN A 363 -16.92 8.00 8.10
C GLN A 363 -18.09 7.33 8.82
N ALA A 364 -19.10 8.11 9.19
CA ALA A 364 -20.28 7.63 9.91
C ALA A 364 -21.35 6.99 9.02
N MET A 365 -21.22 7.16 7.69
CA MET A 365 -22.21 6.69 6.71
C MET A 365 -22.22 5.17 6.59
N ASP A 366 -23.38 4.55 6.76
CA ASP A 366 -23.60 3.16 6.36
C ASP A 366 -23.41 3.03 4.84
N LYS A 367 -22.53 2.10 4.44
CA LYS A 367 -22.15 1.91 3.03
C LYS A 367 -23.24 1.15 2.27
N THR A 368 -24.27 1.90 1.84
CA THR A 368 -25.33 1.43 0.95
C THR A 368 -25.38 2.29 -0.31
N VAL A 369 -25.92 1.74 -1.40
CA VAL A 369 -26.08 2.46 -2.68
C VAL A 369 -26.83 3.78 -2.44
N GLU A 370 -27.93 3.74 -1.70
CA GLU A 370 -28.77 4.89 -1.41
C GLU A 370 -28.02 5.98 -0.63
N ASN A 371 -27.30 5.61 0.43
CA ASN A 371 -26.58 6.56 1.27
C ASN A 371 -25.40 7.19 0.53
N CYS A 372 -24.66 6.41 -0.26
CA CYS A 372 -23.59 6.93 -1.12
C CYS A 372 -24.14 7.96 -2.12
N MET A 373 -25.28 7.68 -2.76
CA MET A 373 -25.92 8.62 -3.69
C MET A 373 -26.38 9.90 -2.98
N LYS A 374 -27.00 9.79 -1.80
CA LYS A 374 -27.40 10.95 -0.99
C LYS A 374 -26.20 11.81 -0.59
N TYR A 375 -25.10 11.15 -0.16
CA TYR A 375 -23.87 11.83 0.21
C TYR A 375 -23.30 12.63 -0.98
N ILE A 376 -23.14 11.99 -2.15
CA ILE A 376 -22.64 12.64 -3.37
C ILE A 376 -23.52 13.84 -3.72
N GLN A 377 -24.85 13.66 -3.81
CA GLN A 377 -25.80 14.73 -4.13
C GLN A 377 -25.76 15.89 -3.15
N HIS A 378 -25.57 15.58 -1.85
CA HIS A 378 -25.49 16.61 -0.81
C HIS A 378 -24.22 17.45 -0.94
N TYR A 379 -23.05 16.82 -1.08
CA TYR A 379 -21.77 17.50 -1.04
C TYR A 379 -21.33 18.07 -2.40
N GLU A 380 -21.84 17.59 -3.52
CA GLU A 380 -21.61 18.22 -4.84
C GLU A 380 -22.17 19.64 -4.96
N LYS A 381 -22.91 20.14 -3.99
CA LYS A 381 -23.31 21.57 -3.89
C LYS A 381 -22.10 22.48 -3.68
N TRP A 382 -21.09 22.01 -2.97
CA TRP A 382 -19.89 22.78 -2.60
C TRP A 382 -18.59 22.19 -3.17
N LEU A 383 -18.48 20.86 -3.22
CA LEU A 383 -17.30 20.15 -3.66
C LEU A 383 -17.35 19.89 -5.16
N THR A 384 -16.18 19.89 -5.81
CA THR A 384 -16.12 19.48 -7.22
C THR A 384 -16.45 17.99 -7.36
N ARG A 385 -16.86 17.58 -8.56
CA ARG A 385 -17.20 16.17 -8.83
C ARG A 385 -16.01 15.21 -8.64
N ARG A 386 -14.77 15.71 -8.70
CA ARG A 386 -13.51 14.97 -8.48
C ARG A 386 -12.87 15.27 -7.13
N HIS A 387 -13.55 15.97 -6.23
CA HIS A 387 -13.06 16.16 -4.87
C HIS A 387 -12.88 14.82 -4.16
N TYR A 388 -11.79 14.65 -3.40
CA TYR A 388 -11.43 13.35 -2.82
C TYR A 388 -12.54 12.72 -1.97
N PHE A 389 -13.34 13.46 -1.21
CA PHE A 389 -14.48 12.93 -0.49
C PHE A 389 -15.60 12.42 -1.43
N ILE A 390 -15.86 13.13 -2.53
CA ILE A 390 -16.81 12.68 -3.55
C ILE A 390 -16.29 11.41 -4.23
N CYS A 391 -14.99 11.36 -4.54
CA CYS A 391 -14.38 10.18 -5.14
C CYS A 391 -14.42 8.96 -4.20
N GLN A 392 -14.19 9.14 -2.89
CA GLN A 392 -14.32 8.04 -1.93
C GLN A 392 -15.76 7.49 -1.88
N ALA A 393 -16.76 8.37 -1.86
CA ALA A 393 -18.17 7.92 -1.93
C ALA A 393 -18.49 7.20 -3.26
N LYS A 394 -17.97 7.70 -4.40
CA LYS A 394 -18.11 7.04 -5.71
C LYS A 394 -17.43 5.67 -5.72
N ILE A 395 -16.23 5.51 -5.12
CA ILE A 395 -15.53 4.23 -5.01
C ILE A 395 -16.41 3.21 -4.28
N HIS A 396 -16.98 3.57 -3.14
CA HIS A 396 -17.92 2.68 -2.44
C HIS A 396 -19.15 2.37 -3.30
N LEU A 397 -19.75 3.38 -3.91
CA LEU A 397 -20.95 3.22 -4.72
C LEU A 397 -20.75 2.23 -5.88
N VAL A 398 -19.67 2.36 -6.65
CA VAL A 398 -19.41 1.49 -7.81
C VAL A 398 -19.13 0.03 -7.42
N GLN A 399 -18.59 -0.19 -6.23
CA GLN A 399 -18.38 -1.54 -5.68
C GLN A 399 -19.67 -2.17 -5.15
N LEU A 400 -20.63 -1.36 -4.68
CA LEU A 400 -21.91 -1.81 -4.15
C LEU A 400 -22.96 -2.08 -5.23
N ILE A 401 -22.87 -1.44 -6.38
CA ILE A 401 -23.82 -1.66 -7.50
C ILE A 401 -23.45 -2.97 -8.20
N GLY A 402 -24.25 -4.02 -7.95
CA GLY A 402 -24.07 -5.34 -8.56
C GLY A 402 -22.76 -6.00 -8.11
N THR A 403 -22.70 -6.39 -6.86
CA THR A 403 -21.53 -6.99 -6.20
C THR A 403 -21.13 -8.32 -6.83
N ASP A 404 -22.09 -9.05 -7.36
CA ASP A 404 -21.88 -10.27 -8.13
C ASP A 404 -22.61 -10.23 -9.50
N PRO A 405 -22.29 -11.14 -10.43
CA PRO A 405 -22.90 -11.14 -11.76
C PRO A 405 -24.44 -11.28 -11.75
N LYS A 406 -25.04 -11.99 -10.80
CA LYS A 406 -26.51 -12.17 -10.73
C LYS A 406 -27.18 -10.88 -10.26
N GLU A 407 -26.62 -10.22 -9.27
CA GLU A 407 -27.08 -8.92 -8.82
C GLU A 407 -26.94 -7.88 -9.92
N LEU A 408 -25.82 -7.85 -10.65
CA LEU A 408 -25.58 -6.91 -11.74
C LEU A 408 -26.63 -7.06 -12.87
N MET A 409 -27.09 -8.27 -13.15
CA MET A 409 -28.13 -8.53 -14.17
C MET A 409 -29.48 -7.90 -13.85
N VAL A 410 -29.80 -7.67 -12.57
CA VAL A 410 -31.10 -7.13 -12.11
C VAL A 410 -31.00 -5.67 -11.63
N VAL A 411 -29.81 -5.07 -11.65
CA VAL A 411 -29.62 -3.66 -11.30
C VAL A 411 -30.47 -2.76 -12.18
N PRO A 412 -31.16 -1.73 -11.63
CA PRO A 412 -31.88 -0.72 -12.42
C PRO A 412 -30.97 -0.02 -13.45
N GLU A 413 -31.53 0.34 -14.60
CA GLU A 413 -30.78 0.91 -15.73
C GLU A 413 -30.06 2.22 -15.34
N ASP A 414 -30.71 3.06 -14.55
CA ASP A 414 -30.14 4.33 -14.06
C ASP A 414 -28.91 4.10 -13.15
N GLN A 415 -28.93 3.04 -12.33
CA GLN A 415 -27.78 2.66 -11.48
C GLN A 415 -26.64 2.07 -12.31
N LEU A 416 -26.93 1.24 -13.32
CA LEU A 416 -25.93 0.71 -14.23
C LEU A 416 -25.22 1.84 -15.00
N ASN A 417 -26.01 2.81 -15.50
CA ASN A 417 -25.45 3.97 -16.19
C ASN A 417 -24.58 4.84 -15.27
N LYS A 418 -24.98 5.02 -14.00
CA LYS A 418 -24.15 5.70 -13.00
C LYS A 418 -22.86 4.94 -12.69
N LYS A 419 -22.92 3.61 -12.57
CA LYS A 419 -21.73 2.78 -12.40
C LYS A 419 -20.76 3.00 -13.57
N LEU A 420 -21.23 2.92 -14.81
CA LEU A 420 -20.42 3.16 -16.00
C LEU A 420 -19.77 4.55 -16.01
N GLU A 421 -20.54 5.60 -15.73
CA GLU A 421 -20.05 6.98 -15.65
C GLU A 421 -18.96 7.14 -14.58
N TYR A 422 -19.26 6.70 -13.37
CA TYR A 422 -18.37 6.93 -12.24
C TYR A 422 -17.09 6.10 -12.30
N VAL A 423 -17.17 4.84 -12.77
CA VAL A 423 -15.95 4.02 -12.92
C VAL A 423 -15.04 4.59 -14.00
N LYS A 424 -15.59 5.08 -15.13
CA LYS A 424 -14.79 5.75 -16.17
C LYS A 424 -14.10 7.01 -15.64
N ASP A 425 -14.83 7.87 -14.91
CA ASP A 425 -14.28 9.10 -14.31
C ASP A 425 -13.20 8.80 -13.25
N LEU A 426 -13.43 7.79 -12.40
CA LEU A 426 -12.45 7.36 -11.39
C LEU A 426 -11.19 6.75 -12.02
N LEU A 427 -11.34 5.91 -13.03
CA LEU A 427 -10.21 5.28 -13.72
C LEU A 427 -9.33 6.33 -14.39
N GLU A 428 -9.92 7.27 -15.16
CA GLU A 428 -9.20 8.39 -15.78
C GLU A 428 -8.47 9.24 -14.73
N LEU A 429 -9.14 9.58 -13.63
CA LEU A 429 -8.57 10.38 -12.54
C LEU A 429 -7.36 9.69 -11.92
N TYR A 430 -7.50 8.43 -11.52
CA TYR A 430 -6.47 7.74 -10.76
C TYR A 430 -5.35 7.16 -11.63
N GLU A 431 -5.54 6.92 -12.92
CA GLU A 431 -4.43 6.66 -13.85
C GLU A 431 -3.45 7.85 -13.91
N ASN A 432 -3.91 9.07 -13.56
CA ASN A 432 -3.09 10.29 -13.49
C ASN A 432 -2.57 10.56 -12.07
N LEU A 433 -3.43 10.55 -11.06
CA LEU A 433 -3.08 10.92 -9.68
C LEU A 433 -2.37 9.82 -8.90
N ALA A 434 -2.69 8.57 -9.15
CA ALA A 434 -2.20 7.43 -8.38
C ALA A 434 -1.88 6.23 -9.30
N PRO A 435 -0.98 6.39 -10.30
CA PRO A 435 -0.73 5.37 -11.33
C PRO A 435 -0.15 4.07 -10.80
N CYS A 436 0.31 4.05 -9.56
CA CYS A 436 0.87 2.87 -8.90
C CYS A 436 -0.07 2.21 -7.88
N GLU A 437 -1.29 2.74 -7.72
CA GLU A 437 -2.37 2.08 -6.95
C GLU A 437 -3.04 0.99 -7.81
N VAL A 438 -2.24 0.03 -8.22
CA VAL A 438 -2.57 -0.98 -9.22
C VAL A 438 -3.72 -1.90 -8.82
N ARG A 439 -3.91 -2.17 -7.52
CA ARG A 439 -5.05 -2.94 -7.01
C ARG A 439 -6.36 -2.21 -7.29
N MET A 440 -6.41 -0.93 -6.94
CA MET A 440 -7.57 -0.08 -7.18
C MET A 440 -7.85 0.08 -8.68
N LEU A 441 -6.81 0.39 -9.48
CA LEU A 441 -6.94 0.53 -10.93
C LEU A 441 -7.40 -0.78 -11.60
N GLY A 442 -6.87 -1.91 -11.17
CA GLY A 442 -7.28 -3.23 -11.64
C GLY A 442 -8.73 -3.55 -11.30
N THR A 443 -9.16 -3.21 -10.07
CA THR A 443 -10.56 -3.37 -9.64
C THR A 443 -11.48 -2.48 -10.47
N PHE A 444 -11.14 -1.20 -10.69
CA PHE A 444 -11.94 -0.33 -11.56
C PHE A 444 -12.04 -0.86 -12.99
N CYS A 445 -10.95 -1.38 -13.54
CA CYS A 445 -11.00 -2.00 -14.87
C CYS A 445 -11.94 -3.23 -14.88
N PHE A 446 -11.97 -4.03 -13.84
CA PHE A 446 -12.88 -5.17 -13.72
C PHE A 446 -14.34 -4.74 -13.59
N GLU A 447 -14.62 -3.75 -12.73
CA GLU A 447 -15.96 -3.18 -12.55
C GLU A 447 -16.49 -2.57 -13.85
N LEU A 448 -15.63 -1.84 -14.58
CA LEU A 448 -15.99 -1.24 -15.86
C LEU A 448 -16.24 -2.30 -16.94
N HIS A 449 -15.36 -3.31 -17.04
CA HIS A 449 -15.57 -4.47 -17.92
C HIS A 449 -16.92 -5.13 -17.66
N SER A 450 -17.23 -5.43 -16.40
CA SER A 450 -18.47 -6.12 -16.02
C SER A 450 -19.71 -5.27 -16.35
N ALA A 451 -19.66 -3.96 -16.06
CA ALA A 451 -20.76 -3.05 -16.36
C ALA A 451 -21.00 -2.87 -17.86
N ILE A 452 -19.91 -2.77 -18.67
CA ILE A 452 -20.02 -2.71 -20.15
C ILE A 452 -20.58 -4.01 -20.68
N ALA A 453 -20.14 -5.17 -20.19
CA ALA A 453 -20.65 -6.48 -20.61
C ALA A 453 -22.16 -6.61 -20.36
N GLU A 454 -22.62 -6.21 -19.17
CA GLU A 454 -24.06 -6.23 -18.82
C GLU A 454 -24.86 -5.24 -19.66
N HIS A 455 -24.37 -4.01 -19.83
CA HIS A 455 -25.03 -3.04 -20.70
C HIS A 455 -25.12 -3.55 -22.14
N THR A 456 -24.06 -4.16 -22.67
CA THR A 456 -24.02 -4.80 -23.98
C THR A 456 -25.07 -5.90 -24.13
N ARG A 457 -25.20 -6.76 -23.09
CA ARG A 457 -26.22 -7.81 -23.06
C ARG A 457 -27.63 -7.23 -23.15
N ARG A 458 -27.94 -6.16 -22.42
CA ARG A 458 -29.24 -5.48 -22.45
C ARG A 458 -29.53 -4.88 -23.82
N VAL A 459 -28.54 -4.19 -24.43
CA VAL A 459 -28.67 -3.63 -25.79
C VAL A 459 -28.92 -4.74 -26.81
N ALA A 460 -28.19 -5.85 -26.73
CA ALA A 460 -28.37 -6.99 -27.64
C ALA A 460 -29.77 -7.65 -27.56
N LEU A 461 -30.41 -7.60 -26.37
CA LEU A 461 -31.79 -8.07 -26.21
C LEU A 461 -32.84 -7.12 -26.80
N GLN A 462 -32.52 -5.85 -26.95
CA GLN A 462 -33.44 -4.82 -27.41
C GLN A 462 -33.27 -4.48 -28.92
N THR A 463 -32.13 -4.82 -29.52
CA THR A 463 -31.78 -4.43 -30.88
C THR A 463 -31.23 -5.62 -31.68
N THR A 464 -31.34 -5.54 -33.00
CA THR A 464 -30.75 -6.52 -33.94
C THR A 464 -29.30 -6.19 -34.31
N LEU A 465 -28.76 -5.08 -33.81
CA LEU A 465 -27.39 -4.62 -34.07
C LEU A 465 -26.38 -5.44 -33.27
N SER A 466 -25.32 -5.87 -33.93
CA SER A 466 -24.20 -6.52 -33.23
C SER A 466 -23.46 -5.50 -32.37
N PRO A 467 -23.36 -5.69 -31.05
CA PRO A 467 -22.69 -4.76 -30.14
C PRO A 467 -21.16 -4.95 -30.12
N LYS A 468 -20.55 -5.29 -31.26
CA LYS A 468 -19.14 -5.67 -31.38
C LYS A 468 -18.19 -4.64 -30.72
N ASN A 469 -18.38 -3.35 -31.00
CA ASN A 469 -17.53 -2.29 -30.45
C ASN A 469 -17.57 -2.25 -28.90
N MET A 470 -18.74 -2.51 -28.32
CA MET A 470 -18.89 -2.56 -26.86
C MET A 470 -18.20 -3.79 -26.27
N LEU A 471 -18.24 -4.93 -26.96
CA LEU A 471 -17.50 -6.13 -26.55
C LEU A 471 -15.99 -5.93 -26.66
N GLU A 472 -15.52 -5.23 -27.69
CA GLU A 472 -14.11 -4.85 -27.84
C GLU A 472 -13.67 -3.88 -26.72
N GLU A 473 -14.50 -2.91 -26.35
CA GLU A 473 -14.25 -2.02 -25.20
C GLU A 473 -14.19 -2.83 -23.89
N SER A 474 -15.12 -3.75 -23.70
CA SER A 474 -15.14 -4.65 -22.53
C SER A 474 -13.87 -5.51 -22.47
N LEU A 475 -13.41 -6.05 -23.61
CA LEU A 475 -12.16 -6.82 -23.71
C LEU A 475 -10.94 -5.96 -23.34
N LEU A 476 -10.88 -4.71 -23.81
CA LEU A 476 -9.78 -3.79 -23.47
C LEU A 476 -9.64 -3.62 -21.94
N TYR A 477 -10.76 -3.41 -21.23
CA TYR A 477 -10.70 -3.19 -19.79
C TYR A 477 -10.40 -4.47 -19.01
N VAL A 478 -10.87 -5.63 -19.41
CA VAL A 478 -10.48 -6.89 -18.74
C VAL A 478 -9.01 -7.23 -18.97
N GLU A 479 -8.43 -6.88 -20.12
CA GLU A 479 -6.99 -7.01 -20.37
C GLU A 479 -6.17 -6.05 -19.49
N LYS A 480 -6.58 -4.78 -19.40
CA LYS A 480 -5.98 -3.82 -18.44
C LYS A 480 -6.06 -4.31 -16.99
N CYS A 481 -7.18 -4.87 -16.57
CA CYS A 481 -7.34 -5.49 -15.25
C CYS A 481 -6.28 -6.57 -15.01
N ILE A 482 -6.10 -7.48 -15.97
CA ILE A 482 -5.09 -8.54 -15.88
C ILE A 482 -3.69 -7.95 -15.77
N ASP A 483 -3.37 -6.93 -16.55
CA ASP A 483 -2.06 -6.28 -16.52
C ASP A 483 -1.77 -5.62 -15.16
N TYR A 484 -2.74 -4.94 -14.55
CA TYR A 484 -2.58 -4.35 -13.23
C TYR A 484 -2.46 -5.40 -12.13
N LEU A 485 -3.31 -6.45 -12.16
CA LEU A 485 -3.41 -7.42 -11.06
C LEU A 485 -2.50 -8.66 -11.21
N GLN A 486 -1.77 -8.83 -12.32
CA GLN A 486 -1.01 -10.05 -12.61
C GLN A 486 0.01 -10.47 -11.55
N ARG A 487 0.33 -9.59 -10.58
CA ARG A 487 1.29 -9.86 -9.50
C ARG A 487 0.63 -10.02 -8.14
N GLU A 488 -0.70 -9.91 -8.09
CA GLU A 488 -1.43 -10.14 -6.85
C GLU A 488 -1.62 -11.63 -6.60
N CYS A 489 -1.37 -12.06 -5.36
CA CYS A 489 -1.56 -13.44 -4.96
C CYS A 489 -3.04 -13.71 -4.59
N ASP A 490 -3.40 -14.98 -4.57
CA ASP A 490 -4.75 -15.45 -4.30
C ASP A 490 -5.17 -15.39 -2.81
N LEU A 491 -4.35 -14.83 -1.94
CA LEU A 491 -4.75 -14.43 -0.58
C LEU A 491 -5.62 -13.17 -0.58
N PHE A 492 -5.54 -12.37 -1.65
CA PHE A 492 -6.23 -11.09 -1.76
C PHE A 492 -7.45 -11.20 -2.68
N VAL A 493 -8.43 -10.33 -2.45
CA VAL A 493 -9.62 -10.20 -3.31
C VAL A 493 -9.19 -9.94 -4.76
N GLU A 494 -8.16 -9.12 -4.98
CA GLU A 494 -7.61 -8.81 -6.29
C GLU A 494 -7.04 -10.05 -7.01
N GLY A 495 -6.50 -11.01 -6.29
CA GLY A 495 -6.08 -12.28 -6.87
C GLY A 495 -7.25 -13.15 -7.35
N HIS A 496 -8.39 -13.08 -6.67
CA HIS A 496 -9.64 -13.71 -7.14
C HIS A 496 -10.22 -12.98 -8.35
N ILE A 497 -10.23 -11.65 -8.33
CA ILE A 497 -10.60 -10.82 -9.49
C ILE A 497 -9.73 -11.16 -10.70
N LEU A 498 -8.42 -11.30 -10.54
CA LEU A 498 -7.50 -11.70 -11.60
C LEU A 498 -7.87 -13.05 -12.23
N LYS A 499 -8.23 -14.04 -11.41
CA LYS A 499 -8.67 -15.35 -11.93
C LYS A 499 -9.93 -15.22 -12.76
N GLN A 500 -10.93 -14.49 -12.27
CA GLN A 500 -12.18 -14.25 -13.01
C GLN A 500 -11.96 -13.43 -14.28
N ALA A 501 -11.12 -12.40 -14.24
CA ALA A 501 -10.77 -11.58 -15.39
C ALA A 501 -10.15 -12.41 -16.53
N LYS A 502 -9.29 -13.38 -16.22
CA LYS A 502 -8.74 -14.31 -17.22
C LYS A 502 -9.81 -15.16 -17.90
N ILE A 503 -10.77 -15.68 -17.12
CA ILE A 503 -11.90 -16.45 -17.65
C ILE A 503 -12.76 -15.57 -18.57
N ASN A 504 -13.11 -14.37 -18.12
CA ASN A 504 -13.94 -13.42 -18.87
C ASN A 504 -13.27 -12.99 -20.19
N ARG A 505 -11.94 -12.71 -20.14
CA ARG A 505 -11.15 -12.38 -21.35
C ARG A 505 -11.23 -13.50 -22.40
N ASP A 506 -11.03 -14.75 -21.96
CA ASP A 506 -11.01 -15.88 -22.90
C ASP A 506 -12.40 -16.13 -23.50
N ALA A 507 -13.46 -15.96 -22.71
CA ALA A 507 -14.84 -16.01 -23.20
C ALA A 507 -15.14 -14.89 -24.22
N LEU A 508 -14.75 -13.64 -23.95
CA LEU A 508 -14.92 -12.52 -24.86
C LEU A 508 -14.18 -12.72 -26.19
N ARG A 509 -12.94 -13.22 -26.13
CA ARG A 509 -12.16 -13.52 -27.33
C ARG A 509 -12.84 -14.58 -28.22
N MET A 510 -13.46 -15.60 -27.62
CA MET A 510 -14.23 -16.59 -28.38
C MET A 510 -15.44 -15.94 -29.09
N VAL A 511 -16.19 -15.09 -28.38
CA VAL A 511 -17.36 -14.40 -28.95
C VAL A 511 -16.98 -13.42 -30.06
N LEU A 512 -15.86 -12.74 -29.94
CA LEU A 512 -15.41 -11.75 -30.95
C LEU A 512 -14.82 -12.37 -32.23
N VAL A 513 -14.43 -13.65 -32.21
CA VAL A 513 -13.93 -14.41 -33.38
C VAL A 513 -15.07 -15.09 -34.13
N MET A 514 -16.22 -15.32 -33.49
CA MET A 514 -17.44 -15.84 -34.09
C MET A 514 -18.19 -14.75 -34.88
#